data_448933ec13cef99e5b6dbe3b7dabd165
#
_entry.id   448933ec13cef99e5b6dbe3b7dabd165
#
_cell.length_a   1.000
_cell.length_b   1.000
_cell.length_c   1.000
_cell.angle_alpha   90.00
_cell.angle_beta   90.00
_cell.angle_gamma   90.00
#
_symmetry.space_group_name_H-M   'P 1'
#
loop_
_entity.id
_entity.type
_entity.pdbx_description
1 polymer ?
#
loop_
_entity_poly.entity_id
_entity_poly.type
_entity_poly.pdbx_seq_one_letter_code
_entity_poly.pdbx_strand_id
1 'polypeptide(L)' 'MTYDPHITPKRHRIALFALDGVQSLDVIGPMEAFAVANRVGGSYELGLCSVTDAPIRTHAGISLGPVAPLDALP' A
#
# COMPACT_ATOMS: atom_id res chain seq x y z
N MET A 1 24.28 -1.57 -10.53
CA MET A 1 23.99 -0.37 -9.74
C MET A 1 24.92 -0.33 -8.54
N THR A 2 25.58 0.78 -8.34
CA THR A 2 26.57 0.93 -7.27
C THR A 2 25.87 1.47 -6.01
N TYR A 3 26.02 0.78 -4.90
CA TYR A 3 25.51 1.26 -3.63
C TYR A 3 26.48 2.29 -3.03
N ASP A 4 25.95 3.45 -2.66
CA ASP A 4 26.70 4.49 -1.97
C ASP A 4 26.17 4.62 -0.55
N PRO A 5 26.96 4.29 0.49
CA PRO A 5 26.52 4.36 1.87
C PRO A 5 26.28 5.79 2.37
N HIS A 6 26.75 6.82 1.64
CA HIS A 6 26.53 8.21 2.00
C HIS A 6 25.21 8.75 1.47
N ILE A 7 24.50 8.02 0.61
CA ILE A 7 23.21 8.41 0.06
C ILE A 7 22.12 7.59 0.74
N THR A 8 21.21 8.26 1.43
CA THR A 8 20.03 7.62 2.00
C THR A 8 19.15 7.12 0.85
N PRO A 9 18.78 5.83 0.81
CA PRO A 9 17.87 5.32 -0.22
C PRO A 9 16.59 6.12 -0.25
N LYS A 10 16.17 6.52 -1.44
CA LYS A 10 14.90 7.21 -1.62
C LYS A 10 13.76 6.27 -1.24
N ARG A 11 12.85 6.76 -0.39
CA ARG A 11 11.67 6.01 0.01
C ARG A 11 10.63 6.08 -1.11
N HIS A 12 10.16 4.92 -1.55
CA HIS A 12 9.11 4.83 -2.56
C HIS A 12 7.75 4.73 -1.87
N ARG A 13 6.80 5.51 -2.35
CA ARG A 13 5.42 5.42 -1.90
C ARG A 13 4.66 4.51 -2.83
N ILE A 14 3.99 3.53 -2.25
CA ILE A 14 3.12 2.60 -2.96
C ILE A 14 1.71 2.81 -2.42
N ALA A 15 0.82 3.27 -3.27
CA ALA A 15 -0.58 3.41 -2.92
C ALA A 15 -1.40 2.44 -3.75
N LEU A 16 -2.12 1.54 -3.07
CA LEU A 16 -3.07 0.65 -3.74
C LEU A 16 -4.44 1.28 -3.68
N PHE A 17 -5.03 1.46 -4.85
CA PHE A 17 -6.39 1.97 -4.96
C PHE A 17 -7.36 0.80 -5.06
N ALA A 18 -8.39 0.82 -4.24
CA ALA A 18 -9.41 -0.22 -4.24
C ALA A 18 -10.80 0.37 -3.98
N LEU A 19 -11.80 -0.35 -4.40
CA LEU A 19 -13.20 -0.01 -4.23
C LEU A 19 -13.93 -1.12 -3.48
N ASP A 20 -15.10 -0.81 -2.91
CA ASP A 20 -15.95 -1.80 -2.30
C ASP A 20 -16.25 -2.94 -3.29
N GLY A 21 -16.28 -4.17 -2.78
CA GLY A 21 -16.48 -5.35 -3.60
C GLY A 21 -15.17 -6.00 -4.08
N VAL A 22 -14.02 -5.35 -3.83
CA VAL A 22 -12.72 -5.90 -4.23
C VAL A 22 -12.49 -7.27 -3.58
N GLN A 23 -11.80 -8.15 -4.27
CA GLN A 23 -11.34 -9.39 -3.67
C GLN A 23 -10.20 -9.09 -2.69
N SER A 24 -10.29 -9.58 -1.48
CA SER A 24 -9.33 -9.29 -0.41
C SER A 24 -7.89 -9.56 -0.83
N LEU A 25 -7.66 -10.68 -1.52
CA LEU A 25 -6.33 -11.10 -1.93
C LEU A 25 -5.71 -10.13 -2.94
N ASP A 26 -6.51 -9.47 -3.78
CA ASP A 26 -6.01 -8.51 -4.76
C ASP A 26 -5.43 -7.26 -4.10
N VAL A 27 -5.80 -6.97 -2.87
CA VAL A 27 -5.23 -5.87 -2.08
C VAL A 27 -4.12 -6.39 -1.17
N ILE A 28 -4.40 -7.43 -0.41
CA ILE A 28 -3.48 -7.95 0.62
C ILE A 28 -2.26 -8.60 -0.02
N GLY A 29 -2.41 -9.28 -1.15
CA GLY A 29 -1.31 -9.93 -1.85
C GLY A 29 -0.17 -8.97 -2.21
N PRO A 30 -0.44 -7.93 -3.00
CA PRO A 30 0.58 -6.94 -3.35
C PRO A 30 1.14 -6.21 -2.12
N MET A 31 0.29 -5.83 -1.16
CA MET A 31 0.73 -5.15 0.06
C MET A 31 1.69 -6.02 0.86
N GLU A 32 1.38 -7.31 0.99
CA GLU A 32 2.26 -8.25 1.69
C GLU A 32 3.60 -8.41 0.98
N ALA A 33 3.60 -8.44 -0.35
CA ALA A 33 4.84 -8.55 -1.11
C ALA A 33 5.77 -7.36 -0.83
N PHE A 34 5.26 -6.12 -0.82
CA PHE A 34 6.05 -4.95 -0.50
C PHE A 34 6.46 -4.93 0.97
N ALA A 35 5.59 -5.36 1.89
CA ALA A 35 5.91 -5.42 3.30
C ALA A 35 7.03 -6.41 3.58
N VAL A 36 7.03 -7.57 2.91
CA VAL A 36 8.11 -8.55 3.02
C VAL A 36 9.41 -7.98 2.44
N ALA A 37 9.33 -7.28 1.30
CA ALA A 37 10.51 -6.64 0.72
C ALA A 37 11.15 -5.64 1.69
N ASN A 38 10.36 -4.93 2.49
CA ASN A 38 10.87 -4.00 3.49
C ASN A 38 11.71 -4.69 4.58
N ARG A 39 11.45 -5.97 4.85
CA ARG A 39 12.22 -6.73 5.84
C ARG A 39 13.63 -7.07 5.36
N VAL A 40 13.86 -7.05 4.06
CA VAL A 40 15.12 -7.44 3.45
C VAL A 40 15.81 -6.27 2.73
N GLY A 41 15.56 -5.06 3.17
CA GLY A 41 16.26 -3.87 2.68
C GLY A 41 15.44 -2.98 1.77
N GLY A 42 14.22 -3.32 1.46
CA GLY A 42 13.32 -2.44 0.71
C GLY A 42 12.95 -1.20 1.51
N SER A 43 12.56 -0.13 0.80
CA SER A 43 12.19 1.14 1.42
C SER A 43 10.88 1.62 0.82
N TYR A 44 9.80 0.89 1.08
CA TYR A 44 8.47 1.18 0.59
C TYR A 44 7.59 1.73 1.71
N GLU A 45 6.96 2.86 1.45
CA GLU A 45 5.91 3.40 2.30
C GLU A 45 4.58 2.98 1.69
N LEU A 46 3.81 2.17 2.42
CA LEU A 46 2.62 1.52 1.89
C LEU A 46 1.37 2.23 2.37
N GLY A 47 0.41 2.38 1.47
CA GLY A 47 -0.88 2.96 1.80
C GLY A 47 -1.99 2.35 0.97
N LEU A 48 -3.18 2.34 1.54
CA LEU A 48 -4.40 1.95 0.87
C LEU A 48 -5.23 3.20 0.63
N CYS A 49 -5.73 3.39 -0.60
CA CYS A 49 -6.54 4.54 -0.93
C CYS A 49 -7.82 4.14 -1.66
N SER A 50 -8.81 5.01 -1.59
CA SER A 50 -10.06 4.86 -2.31
C SER A 50 -10.63 6.23 -2.63
N VAL A 51 -11.86 6.29 -3.07
CA VAL A 51 -12.54 7.57 -3.35
C VAL A 51 -12.72 8.38 -2.05
N THR A 52 -12.98 7.70 -0.94
CA THR A 52 -13.13 8.32 0.38
C THR A 52 -12.15 7.69 1.37
N ASP A 53 -12.16 8.16 2.61
CA ASP A 53 -11.38 7.59 3.70
C ASP A 53 -12.11 6.49 4.48
N ALA A 54 -13.33 6.15 4.06
CA ALA A 54 -14.08 5.08 4.69
C ALA A 54 -13.40 3.73 4.45
N PRO A 55 -13.49 2.78 5.41
CA PRO A 55 -12.95 1.44 5.19
C PRO A 55 -13.55 0.81 3.93
N ILE A 56 -12.72 0.06 3.21
CA ILE A 56 -13.15 -0.64 2.00
C ILE A 56 -13.75 -1.99 2.41
N ARG A 57 -14.96 -2.26 1.96
CA ARG A 57 -15.59 -3.55 2.22
C ARG A 57 -15.26 -4.51 1.08
N THR A 58 -14.62 -5.61 1.40
CA THR A 58 -14.23 -6.61 0.40
C THR A 58 -15.42 -7.49 0.00
N HIS A 59 -15.24 -8.23 -1.08
CA HIS A 59 -16.21 -9.21 -1.54
C HIS A 59 -16.55 -10.24 -0.46
N ALA A 60 -15.59 -10.59 0.37
CA ALA A 60 -15.78 -11.53 1.47
C ALA A 60 -16.48 -10.91 2.70
N GLY A 61 -16.79 -9.61 2.67
CA GLY A 61 -17.42 -8.93 3.79
C GLY A 61 -16.46 -8.44 4.87
N ILE A 62 -15.16 -8.51 4.62
CA ILE A 62 -14.14 -8.00 5.53
C ILE A 62 -13.88 -6.54 5.19
N SER A 63 -13.72 -5.70 6.21
CA SER A 63 -13.35 -4.31 6.01
C SER A 63 -11.84 -4.14 6.10
N LEU A 64 -11.30 -3.37 5.14
CA LEU A 64 -9.87 -3.04 5.07
C LEU A 64 -9.66 -1.56 5.37
N GLY A 65 -8.69 -1.26 6.20
CA GLY A 65 -8.33 0.10 6.56
C GLY A 65 -7.09 0.12 7.44
N PRO A 66 -6.56 1.29 7.74
CA PRO A 66 -7.06 2.62 7.37
C PRO A 66 -6.92 2.93 5.88
N VAL A 67 -7.74 3.83 5.40
CA VAL A 67 -7.81 4.22 3.98
C VAL A 67 -7.64 5.73 3.88
N ALA A 68 -6.84 6.18 2.91
CA ALA A 68 -6.73 7.60 2.57
C ALA A 68 -7.58 7.90 1.33
N PRO A 69 -8.25 9.06 1.26
CA PRO A 69 -8.94 9.43 0.04
C PRO A 69 -7.95 9.75 -1.07
N LEU A 70 -8.35 9.50 -2.32
CA LEU A 70 -7.45 9.69 -3.46
C LEU A 70 -6.92 11.13 -3.57
N ASP A 71 -7.74 12.12 -3.27
CA ASP A 71 -7.37 13.52 -3.33
C ASP A 71 -6.42 13.96 -2.21
N ALA A 72 -6.20 13.13 -1.20
CA ALA A 72 -5.24 13.39 -0.13
C ALA A 72 -3.84 12.87 -0.45
N LEU A 73 -3.65 12.18 -1.58
CA LEU A 73 -2.34 11.69 -1.99
C LEU A 73 -1.49 12.86 -2.51
N PRO A 74 -0.21 12.90 -2.13
CA PRO A 74 0.69 13.94 -2.63
C PRO A 74 0.99 13.80 -4.11
#